data_1e0e6d549b41a4cd2c5d301c70edb77d
#
_entry.id   1e0e6d549b41a4cd2c5d301c70edb77d
#
_cell.length_a   1.000
_cell.length_b   1.000
_cell.length_c   1.000
_cell.angle_alpha   90.00
_cell.angle_beta   90.00
_cell.angle_gamma   90.00
#
_symmetry.space_group_name_H-M   'P 1'
#
loop_
_entity.id
_entity.type
_entity.pdbx_description
1 polymer ?
#
loop_
_entity_poly.entity_id
_entity_poly.type
_entity_poly.pdbx_seq_one_letter_code
_entity_poly.pdbx_strand_id
1 'polypeptide(L)'
;RQGWAQVFQWLFFEQYSHEPYIATSRFWLQHKPDSPERDAILAARRDGGWAALKIMEDDLGKNDFFVGNYTIADIALFAYTHVSHEGGFPLDDFPKVRSWIERVRAQPGFTPMTGT
;
A
#
# COMPACT_ATOMS: atom_id res chain seq x y z
N ARG A 1 3.97 25.11 2.83
CA ARG A 1 2.76 24.77 2.14
C ARG A 1 2.08 23.58 2.76
N GLN A 2 0.78 23.70 2.90
CA GLN A 2 0.00 22.64 3.53
C GLN A 2 0.04 21.35 2.70
N GLY A 3 -0.06 21.48 1.39
CA GLY A 3 -0.05 20.31 0.52
C GLY A 3 1.25 19.51 0.62
N TRP A 4 2.39 20.19 0.70
CA TRP A 4 3.67 19.52 0.83
C TRP A 4 3.79 18.79 2.16
N ALA A 5 3.30 19.40 3.26
CA ALA A 5 3.33 18.75 4.56
C ALA A 5 2.54 17.44 4.52
N GLN A 6 1.37 17.44 3.89
CA GLN A 6 0.54 16.24 3.76
C GLN A 6 1.20 15.19 2.88
N VAL A 7 1.84 15.60 1.78
CA VAL A 7 2.57 14.68 0.91
C VAL A 7 3.68 13.97 1.70
N PHE A 8 4.49 14.74 2.43
CA PHE A 8 5.57 14.13 3.22
C PHE A 8 5.03 13.22 4.30
N GLN A 9 3.90 13.58 4.92
CA GLN A 9 3.27 12.75 5.93
C GLN A 9 2.91 11.37 5.38
N TRP A 10 2.31 11.33 4.18
CA TRP A 10 1.95 10.06 3.55
C TRP A 10 3.17 9.30 3.03
N LEU A 11 4.23 9.99 2.59
CA LEU A 11 5.48 9.32 2.20
C LEU A 11 6.13 8.67 3.42
N PHE A 12 6.10 9.33 4.59
CA PHE A 12 6.59 8.71 5.82
C PHE A 12 5.72 7.54 6.25
N PHE A 13 4.40 7.67 6.09
CA PHE A 13 3.48 6.57 6.36
C PHE A 13 3.85 5.35 5.51
N GLU A 14 4.09 5.53 4.23
CA GLU A 14 4.49 4.44 3.34
C GLU A 14 5.80 3.82 3.83
N GLN A 15 6.77 4.64 4.17
CA GLN A 15 8.10 4.19 4.55
C GLN A 15 8.10 3.41 5.86
N TYR A 16 7.31 3.83 6.85
CA TYR A 16 7.41 3.29 8.20
C TYR A 16 6.21 2.45 8.63
N SER A 17 5.07 2.61 8.02
CA SER A 17 3.84 1.94 8.45
C SER A 17 3.25 1.01 7.41
N HIS A 18 3.61 1.13 6.17
CA HIS A 18 3.05 0.36 5.06
C HIS A 18 4.09 -0.60 4.48
N GLU A 19 5.17 -0.07 3.93
CA GLU A 19 6.18 -0.88 3.25
C GLU A 19 6.81 -1.94 4.16
N PRO A 20 7.16 -1.64 5.43
CA PRO A 20 7.80 -2.65 6.27
C PRO A 20 6.93 -3.88 6.52
N TYR A 21 5.63 -3.79 6.35
CA TYR A 21 4.72 -4.89 6.58
C TYR A 21 4.26 -5.54 5.28
N ILE A 22 3.83 -4.74 4.32
CA ILE A 22 3.22 -5.25 3.11
C ILE A 22 4.26 -5.68 2.09
N ALA A 23 5.25 -4.84 1.81
CA ALA A 23 6.28 -5.17 0.83
C ALA A 23 7.19 -6.27 1.33
N THR A 24 7.56 -6.26 2.61
CA THR A 24 8.44 -7.29 3.15
C THR A 24 7.74 -8.65 3.24
N SER A 25 6.44 -8.67 3.52
CA SER A 25 5.68 -9.92 3.49
C SER A 25 5.66 -10.52 2.09
N ARG A 26 5.45 -9.68 1.08
CA ARG A 26 5.50 -10.13 -0.31
C ARG A 26 6.87 -10.69 -0.66
N PHE A 27 7.94 -10.01 -0.23
CA PHE A 27 9.31 -10.48 -0.47
C PHE A 27 9.52 -11.87 0.11
N TRP A 28 9.12 -12.08 1.38
CA TRP A 28 9.31 -13.37 2.04
C TRP A 28 8.49 -14.47 1.36
N LEU A 29 7.28 -14.19 0.94
CA LEU A 29 6.44 -15.19 0.28
C LEU A 29 6.97 -15.54 -1.11
N GLN A 30 7.58 -14.60 -1.82
CA GLN A 30 8.05 -14.83 -3.18
C GLN A 30 9.46 -15.39 -3.25
N HIS A 31 10.32 -15.06 -2.27
CA HIS A 31 11.75 -15.33 -2.39
C HIS A 31 12.31 -16.30 -1.34
N LYS A 32 11.55 -16.59 -0.31
CA LYS A 32 12.02 -17.47 0.77
C LYS A 32 11.17 -18.73 0.83
N PRO A 33 11.79 -19.90 1.04
CA PRO A 33 11.03 -21.14 1.13
C PRO A 33 10.15 -21.17 2.38
N ASP A 34 9.11 -21.97 2.31
CA ASP A 34 8.24 -22.22 3.46
C ASP A 34 9.07 -22.81 4.61
N SER A 35 8.92 -22.23 5.79
CA SER A 35 9.67 -22.64 6.97
C SER A 35 9.01 -22.05 8.22
N PRO A 36 9.27 -22.62 9.41
CA PRO A 36 8.79 -22.00 10.65
C PRO A 36 9.28 -20.57 10.84
N GLU A 37 10.51 -20.25 10.40
CA GLU A 37 11.04 -18.90 10.48
C GLU A 37 10.23 -17.95 9.61
N ARG A 38 9.94 -18.33 8.37
CA ARG A 38 9.13 -17.51 7.47
C ARG A 38 7.74 -17.28 8.07
N ASP A 39 7.12 -18.33 8.59
CA ASP A 39 5.79 -18.23 9.17
C ASP A 39 5.77 -17.27 10.35
N ALA A 40 6.79 -17.28 11.19
CA ALA A 40 6.89 -16.39 12.33
C ALA A 40 7.04 -14.92 11.87
N ILE A 41 7.85 -14.68 10.85
CA ILE A 41 8.07 -13.34 10.32
C ILE A 41 6.77 -12.79 9.71
N LEU A 42 6.07 -13.61 8.92
CA LEU A 42 4.82 -13.20 8.30
C LEU A 42 3.76 -12.91 9.36
N ALA A 43 3.68 -13.74 10.40
CA ALA A 43 2.73 -13.54 11.47
C ALA A 43 3.00 -12.25 12.23
N ALA A 44 4.28 -11.94 12.48
CA ALA A 44 4.66 -10.72 13.20
C ALA A 44 4.29 -9.45 12.42
N ARG A 45 4.23 -9.53 11.09
CA ARG A 45 3.93 -8.37 10.25
C ARG A 45 2.45 -8.23 9.90
N ARG A 46 1.65 -9.25 10.18
CA ARG A 46 0.26 -9.29 9.71
C ARG A 46 -0.58 -8.13 10.26
N ASP A 47 -0.52 -7.89 11.56
CA ASP A 47 -1.33 -6.85 12.18
C ASP A 47 -0.94 -5.46 11.68
N GLY A 48 0.36 -5.21 11.50
CA GLY A 48 0.84 -3.93 10.98
C GLY A 48 0.36 -3.67 9.56
N GLY A 49 0.37 -4.70 8.71
CA GLY A 49 -0.11 -4.57 7.33
C GLY A 49 -1.60 -4.27 7.27
N TRP A 50 -2.40 -5.00 8.04
CA TRP A 50 -3.84 -4.74 8.09
C TRP A 50 -4.15 -3.36 8.66
N ALA A 51 -3.39 -2.93 9.69
CA ALA A 51 -3.56 -1.59 10.26
C ALA A 51 -3.27 -0.50 9.24
N ALA A 52 -2.23 -0.68 8.42
CA ALA A 52 -1.90 0.29 7.38
C ALA A 52 -3.02 0.39 6.35
N LEU A 53 -3.55 -0.74 5.91
CA LEU A 53 -4.64 -0.76 4.92
C LEU A 53 -5.90 -0.11 5.49
N LYS A 54 -6.18 -0.30 6.78
CA LYS A 54 -7.34 0.34 7.40
C LYS A 54 -7.20 1.85 7.46
N ILE A 55 -6.01 2.35 7.75
CA ILE A 55 -5.75 3.80 7.75
C ILE A 55 -5.97 4.37 6.35
N MET A 56 -5.50 3.67 5.32
CA MET A 56 -5.72 4.09 3.94
C MET A 56 -7.21 4.08 3.59
N GLU A 57 -7.91 3.02 3.97
CA GLU A 57 -9.34 2.88 3.67
C GLU A 57 -10.14 4.02 4.31
N ASP A 58 -9.84 4.34 5.57
CA ASP A 58 -10.54 5.41 6.29
C ASP A 58 -10.30 6.76 5.63
N ASP A 59 -9.06 7.06 5.22
CA ASP A 59 -8.76 8.33 4.56
C ASP A 59 -9.41 8.42 3.18
N LEU A 60 -9.38 7.34 2.42
CA LEU A 60 -9.96 7.30 1.08
C LEU A 60 -11.49 7.29 1.09
N GLY A 61 -12.09 7.07 2.25
CA GLY A 61 -13.53 7.28 2.43
C GLY A 61 -13.91 8.75 2.39
N LYS A 62 -12.95 9.65 2.59
CA LYS A 62 -13.18 11.10 2.63
C LYS A 62 -12.58 11.83 1.44
N ASN A 63 -11.60 11.24 0.76
CA ASN A 63 -10.85 11.88 -0.32
C ASN A 63 -10.65 10.91 -1.47
N ASP A 64 -10.58 11.43 -2.69
CA ASP A 64 -10.27 10.61 -3.87
C ASP A 64 -8.80 10.19 -3.90
N PHE A 65 -7.92 11.02 -3.37
CA PHE A 65 -6.48 10.77 -3.25
C PHE A 65 -6.03 11.23 -1.89
N PHE A 66 -4.86 10.77 -1.43
CA PHE A 66 -4.43 10.98 -0.05
C PHE A 66 -4.24 12.44 0.34
N VAL A 67 -3.92 13.31 -0.61
CA VAL A 67 -3.77 14.75 -0.37
C VAL A 67 -4.89 15.53 -1.08
N GLY A 68 -5.98 14.85 -1.42
CA GLY A 68 -7.07 15.44 -2.18
C GLY A 68 -6.84 15.38 -3.67
N ASN A 69 -5.67 15.75 -4.15
CA ASN A 69 -5.26 15.65 -5.54
C ASN A 69 -4.27 14.52 -5.72
N TYR A 70 -4.12 14.03 -6.95
CA TYR A 70 -3.15 13.00 -7.27
C TYR A 70 -1.73 13.57 -7.09
N THR A 71 -0.91 12.91 -6.29
CA THR A 71 0.46 13.35 -5.97
C THR A 71 1.40 12.16 -5.92
N ILE A 72 2.69 12.43 -5.67
CA ILE A 72 3.67 11.36 -5.48
C ILE A 72 3.35 10.48 -4.27
N ALA A 73 2.54 10.96 -3.31
CA ALA A 73 2.09 10.12 -2.20
C ALA A 73 1.26 8.95 -2.72
N ASP A 74 0.38 9.19 -3.70
CA ASP A 74 -0.40 8.13 -4.31
C ASP A 74 0.48 7.16 -5.08
N ILE A 75 1.46 7.66 -5.81
CA ILE A 75 2.39 6.82 -6.57
C ILE A 75 3.17 5.91 -5.62
N ALA A 76 3.70 6.46 -4.53
CA ALA A 76 4.49 5.68 -3.58
C ALA A 76 3.66 4.59 -2.92
N LEU A 77 2.45 4.91 -2.47
CA LEU A 77 1.57 3.93 -1.83
C LEU A 77 1.03 2.90 -2.81
N PHE A 78 0.77 3.31 -4.04
CA PHE A 78 0.28 2.40 -5.07
C PHE A 78 1.28 1.28 -5.36
N ALA A 79 2.59 1.57 -5.32
CA ALA A 79 3.62 0.64 -5.77
C ALA A 79 3.47 -0.75 -5.16
N TYR A 80 3.23 -0.85 -3.86
CA TYR A 80 3.08 -2.14 -3.20
C TYR A 80 1.63 -2.48 -2.85
N THR A 81 0.75 -1.48 -2.77
CA THR A 81 -0.65 -1.74 -2.44
C THR A 81 -1.35 -2.52 -3.56
N HIS A 82 -1.06 -2.20 -4.82
CA HIS A 82 -1.75 -2.87 -5.93
C HIS A 82 -1.36 -4.34 -6.04
N VAL A 83 -0.29 -4.76 -5.40
CA VAL A 83 0.13 -6.18 -5.36
C VAL A 83 0.13 -6.72 -3.94
N SER A 84 -0.59 -6.08 -3.02
CA SER A 84 -0.58 -6.49 -1.61
C SER A 84 -1.07 -7.91 -1.42
N HIS A 85 -1.96 -8.41 -2.29
CA HIS A 85 -2.44 -9.78 -2.23
C HIS A 85 -1.29 -10.80 -2.37
N GLU A 86 -0.21 -10.45 -3.07
CA GLU A 86 0.96 -11.31 -3.21
C GLU A 86 1.73 -11.42 -1.90
N GLY A 87 1.51 -10.53 -0.96
CA GLY A 87 2.07 -10.59 0.38
C GLY A 87 1.10 -11.11 1.43
N GLY A 88 -0.04 -11.65 0.99
CA GLY A 88 -1.03 -12.17 1.90
C GLY A 88 -2.03 -11.15 2.40
N PHE A 89 -2.16 -10.01 1.70
CA PHE A 89 -3.08 -8.94 2.08
C PHE A 89 -4.08 -8.67 0.95
N PRO A 90 -5.09 -9.55 0.75
CA PRO A 90 -6.13 -9.27 -0.23
C PRO A 90 -6.94 -8.03 0.16
N LEU A 91 -7.43 -7.33 -0.84
CA LEU A 91 -8.12 -6.05 -0.63
C LEU A 91 -9.64 -6.18 -0.62
N ASP A 92 -10.16 -7.38 -0.42
CA ASP A 92 -11.61 -7.63 -0.48
C ASP A 92 -12.39 -6.76 0.50
N ASP A 93 -11.82 -6.52 1.68
CA ASP A 93 -12.47 -5.73 2.73
C ASP A 93 -12.15 -4.24 2.64
N PHE A 94 -11.46 -3.81 1.58
CA PHE A 94 -11.03 -2.42 1.43
C PHE A 94 -11.51 -1.83 0.12
N PRO A 95 -12.84 -1.62 -0.03
CA PRO A 95 -13.41 -1.14 -1.30
C PRO A 95 -12.91 0.24 -1.70
N LYS A 96 -12.61 1.13 -0.74
CA LYS A 96 -12.11 2.47 -1.06
C LYS A 96 -10.68 2.40 -1.59
N VAL A 97 -9.87 1.50 -1.03
CA VAL A 97 -8.52 1.26 -1.55
C VAL A 97 -8.60 0.71 -2.97
N ARG A 98 -9.49 -0.25 -3.22
CA ARG A 98 -9.66 -0.81 -4.57
C ARG A 98 -10.06 0.26 -5.58
N SER A 99 -11.01 1.12 -5.21
CA SER A 99 -11.44 2.21 -6.10
C SER A 99 -10.30 3.20 -6.37
N TRP A 100 -9.51 3.49 -5.35
CA TRP A 100 -8.36 4.37 -5.48
C TRP A 100 -7.30 3.78 -6.43
N ILE A 101 -7.06 2.48 -6.37
CA ILE A 101 -6.14 1.81 -7.30
C ILE A 101 -6.58 2.07 -8.74
N GLU A 102 -7.87 1.95 -9.02
CA GLU A 102 -8.38 2.21 -10.36
C GLU A 102 -8.25 3.67 -10.75
N ARG A 103 -8.44 4.60 -9.80
CA ARG A 103 -8.23 6.03 -10.07
C ARG A 103 -6.79 6.34 -10.42
N VAL A 104 -5.83 5.70 -9.72
CA VAL A 104 -4.41 5.88 -10.02
C VAL A 104 -4.09 5.36 -11.42
N ARG A 105 -4.61 4.18 -11.76
CA ARG A 105 -4.38 3.60 -13.09
C ARG A 105 -4.93 4.47 -14.21
N ALA A 106 -5.97 5.24 -13.94
CA ALA A 106 -6.60 6.10 -14.93
C ALA A 106 -5.91 7.43 -15.11
N GLN A 107 -4.89 7.75 -14.31
CA GLN A 107 -4.19 9.04 -14.41
C GLN A 107 -3.38 9.12 -15.69
N PRO A 108 -3.39 10.28 -16.37
CA PRO A 108 -2.53 10.49 -17.53
C PRO A 108 -1.06 10.27 -17.16
N GLY A 109 -0.35 9.57 -18.02
CA GLY A 109 1.06 9.30 -17.78
C GLY A 109 1.34 8.12 -16.87
N PHE A 110 0.31 7.44 -16.37
CA PHE A 110 0.53 6.25 -15.54
C PHE A 110 1.27 5.18 -16.36
N THR A 111 2.30 4.60 -15.74
CA THR A 111 3.07 3.51 -16.35
C THR A 111 3.07 2.34 -15.37
N PRO A 112 2.68 1.14 -15.79
CA PRO A 112 2.66 -0.01 -14.89
C PRO A 112 4.06 -0.29 -14.31
N MET A 113 4.12 -0.46 -12.99
CA MET A 113 5.37 -0.66 -12.29
C MET A 113 6.02 -2.00 -12.62
N THR A 114 5.20 -3.00 -12.90
CA THR A 114 5.68 -4.37 -13.10
C THR A 114 5.98 -4.69 -14.56
N GLY A 115 5.65 -3.81 -15.48
CA GLY A 115 5.80 -4.06 -16.91
C GLY A 115 4.80 -5.07 -17.45
N THR A 116 3.79 -5.38 -16.70
CA THR A 116 2.78 -6.34 -17.11
C THR A 116 1.44 -5.68 -17.28
#